data_d473541ac22e30a04cd643460f1cbafa
#
_entry.id   d473541ac22e30a04cd643460f1cbafa
#
_cell.length_a   1.000
_cell.length_b   1.000
_cell.length_c   1.000
_cell.angle_alpha   90.00
_cell.angle_beta   90.00
_cell.angle_gamma   90.00
#
_symmetry.space_group_name_H-M   'P 1'
#
loop_
_entity.id
_entity.type
_entity.pdbx_description
1 polymer ?
#
loop_
_entity_poly.entity_id
_entity_poly.type
_entity_poly.pdbx_seq_one_letter_code
_entity_poly.pdbx_strand_id
1 'polypeptide(L)'
;MKYLKLSYVILGLVMSSATCTVLAALPEPLDPRDVSSMNFEQRLAHGRMIREEMNKATPDERKAYRDKMHQKMQALAPQERKELHQKMHAEWKTLSPAQRDQLKQERKSMMEILTPQERKELREERRKAFESMSPEERKKWRDEMHRPAKIS
;
A
#
# COMPACT_ATOMS: atom_id res chain seq x y z
N MET A 1 79.02 12.53 -18.06
CA MET A 1 77.68 12.44 -18.71
C MET A 1 76.87 11.37 -17.99
N LYS A 2 75.98 11.82 -17.13
CA LYS A 2 75.08 10.94 -16.35
C LYS A 2 73.66 11.22 -16.75
N TYR A 3 73.03 10.27 -17.45
CA TYR A 3 71.64 10.35 -17.88
C TYR A 3 70.71 10.05 -16.69
N LEU A 4 69.96 11.05 -16.26
CA LEU A 4 68.87 10.92 -15.28
C LEU A 4 67.65 10.33 -16.00
N LYS A 5 67.26 9.09 -15.65
CA LYS A 5 65.99 8.49 -16.09
C LYS A 5 64.88 9.00 -15.21
N LEU A 6 64.00 9.83 -15.75
CA LEU A 6 62.79 10.30 -15.10
C LEU A 6 61.69 9.25 -15.27
N SER A 7 61.41 8.48 -14.23
CA SER A 7 60.28 7.54 -14.22
C SER A 7 58.98 8.28 -13.85
N TYR A 8 58.10 8.46 -14.82
CA TYR A 8 56.75 8.95 -14.59
C TYR A 8 55.88 7.83 -14.01
N VAL A 9 55.59 7.91 -12.73
CA VAL A 9 54.55 7.10 -12.06
C VAL A 9 53.22 7.75 -12.36
N ILE A 10 52.46 7.18 -13.31
CA ILE A 10 51.08 7.59 -13.56
C ILE A 10 50.22 6.95 -12.46
N LEU A 11 49.88 7.75 -11.47
CA LEU A 11 48.89 7.37 -10.41
C LEU A 11 47.49 7.46 -11.00
N GLY A 12 46.96 6.32 -11.51
CA GLY A 12 45.58 6.23 -11.99
C GLY A 12 44.59 6.37 -10.80
N LEU A 13 43.99 7.54 -10.72
CA LEU A 13 42.87 7.80 -9.79
C LEU A 13 41.63 7.14 -10.36
N VAL A 14 41.32 5.91 -9.90
CA VAL A 14 40.05 5.25 -10.19
C VAL A 14 38.94 5.95 -9.34
N MET A 15 38.25 6.89 -9.98
CA MET A 15 37.02 7.48 -9.45
C MET A 15 35.93 6.41 -9.51
N SER A 16 35.78 5.64 -8.44
CA SER A 16 34.60 4.80 -8.23
C SER A 16 33.42 5.73 -7.99
N SER A 17 32.69 6.06 -9.04
CA SER A 17 31.38 6.70 -8.95
C SER A 17 30.41 5.68 -8.35
N ALA A 18 30.26 5.72 -7.03
CA ALA A 18 29.14 5.08 -6.37
C ALA A 18 27.87 5.77 -6.87
N THR A 19 27.22 5.16 -7.87
CA THR A 19 25.87 5.53 -8.25
C THR A 19 24.97 5.16 -7.06
N CYS A 20 24.77 6.11 -6.16
CA CYS A 20 23.64 6.04 -5.21
C CYS A 20 22.37 6.04 -6.07
N THR A 21 21.83 4.87 -6.36
CA THR A 21 20.45 4.73 -6.78
C THR A 21 19.63 5.26 -5.61
N VAL A 22 19.18 6.50 -5.72
CA VAL A 22 18.13 7.03 -4.87
C VAL A 22 16.90 6.20 -5.20
N LEU A 23 16.69 5.13 -4.42
CA LEU A 23 15.42 4.42 -4.41
C LEU A 23 14.38 5.48 -4.05
N ALA A 24 13.49 5.77 -5.00
CA ALA A 24 12.41 6.70 -4.77
C ALA A 24 11.53 6.10 -3.67
N ALA A 25 11.65 6.65 -2.47
CA ALA A 25 10.82 6.21 -1.35
C ALA A 25 9.35 6.33 -1.74
N LEU A 26 8.54 5.34 -1.38
CA LEU A 26 7.09 5.39 -1.57
C LEU A 26 6.54 6.71 -1.00
N PRO A 27 5.57 7.33 -1.67
CA PRO A 27 4.96 8.56 -1.17
C PRO A 27 4.36 8.32 0.22
N GLU A 28 4.31 9.37 1.02
CA GLU A 28 3.67 9.27 2.34
C GLU A 28 2.19 8.88 2.17
N PRO A 29 1.68 7.86 2.89
CA PRO A 29 0.26 7.52 2.84
C PRO A 29 -0.63 8.70 3.19
N LEU A 30 -1.70 8.89 2.44
CA LEU A 30 -2.69 9.93 2.74
C LEU A 30 -3.39 9.67 4.07
N ASP A 31 -3.94 10.73 4.66
CA ASP A 31 -4.85 10.59 5.79
C ASP A 31 -6.10 9.79 5.36
N PRO A 32 -6.57 8.82 6.16
CA PRO A 32 -7.78 8.07 5.83
C PRO A 32 -9.02 8.94 5.58
N ARG A 33 -9.10 10.11 6.22
CA ARG A 33 -10.16 11.10 6.01
C ARG A 33 -10.11 11.70 4.60
N ASP A 34 -8.92 12.00 4.12
CA ASP A 34 -8.74 12.52 2.76
C ASP A 34 -9.11 11.49 1.71
N VAL A 35 -8.66 10.23 1.89
CA VAL A 35 -9.04 9.12 1.00
C VAL A 35 -10.57 8.91 0.99
N SER A 36 -11.23 9.06 2.13
CA SER A 36 -12.69 8.93 2.23
C SER A 36 -13.47 10.09 1.59
N SER A 37 -12.83 11.23 1.38
CA SER A 37 -13.44 12.39 0.71
C SER A 37 -13.33 12.35 -0.81
N MET A 38 -12.47 11.49 -1.34
CA MET A 38 -12.27 11.31 -2.78
C MET A 38 -13.51 10.74 -3.45
N ASN A 39 -13.87 11.27 -4.61
CA ASN A 39 -14.84 10.64 -5.49
C ASN A 39 -14.27 9.36 -6.12
N PHE A 40 -15.10 8.61 -6.84
CA PHE A 40 -14.71 7.33 -7.47
C PHE A 40 -13.46 7.46 -8.36
N GLU A 41 -13.43 8.45 -9.27
CA GLU A 41 -12.33 8.64 -10.23
C GLU A 41 -11.01 9.00 -9.51
N GLN A 42 -11.08 9.90 -8.53
CA GLN A 42 -9.92 10.27 -7.72
C GLN A 42 -9.36 9.08 -6.96
N ARG A 43 -10.23 8.24 -6.38
CA ARG A 43 -9.83 7.04 -5.64
C ARG A 43 -9.20 5.99 -6.56
N LEU A 44 -9.75 5.82 -7.76
CA LEU A 44 -9.22 4.93 -8.77
C LEU A 44 -7.84 5.39 -9.26
N ALA A 45 -7.69 6.69 -9.57
CA ALA A 45 -6.44 7.28 -9.99
C ALA A 45 -5.36 7.18 -8.90
N HIS A 46 -5.73 7.48 -7.65
CA HIS A 46 -4.83 7.33 -6.50
C HIS A 46 -4.40 5.87 -6.30
N GLY A 47 -5.32 4.92 -6.40
CA GLY A 47 -5.02 3.50 -6.32
C GLY A 47 -4.02 3.03 -7.37
N ARG A 48 -4.17 3.50 -8.62
CA ARG A 48 -3.25 3.20 -9.72
C ARG A 48 -1.86 3.78 -9.48
N MET A 49 -1.79 5.05 -9.08
CA MET A 49 -0.52 5.70 -8.74
C MET A 49 0.23 4.95 -7.65
N ILE A 50 -0.44 4.62 -6.54
CA ILE A 50 0.17 3.84 -5.45
C ILE A 50 0.62 2.46 -5.93
N ARG A 51 -0.16 1.78 -6.77
CA ARG A 51 0.22 0.48 -7.34
C ARG A 51 1.50 0.58 -8.18
N GLU A 52 1.63 1.61 -9.00
CA GLU A 52 2.82 1.84 -9.83
C GLU A 52 4.08 2.04 -8.96
N GLU A 53 3.97 2.85 -7.91
CA GLU A 53 5.08 3.06 -6.97
C GLU A 53 5.39 1.79 -6.15
N MET A 54 4.37 1.07 -5.69
CA MET A 54 4.53 -0.22 -5.01
C MET A 54 5.23 -1.26 -5.87
N ASN A 55 5.00 -1.25 -7.18
CA ASN A 55 5.65 -2.19 -8.11
C ASN A 55 7.16 -1.95 -8.24
N LYS A 56 7.61 -0.71 -8.03
CA LYS A 56 9.04 -0.33 -8.05
C LYS A 56 9.72 -0.55 -6.69
N ALA A 57 8.94 -0.57 -5.61
CA ALA A 57 9.42 -0.64 -4.25
C ALA A 57 9.89 -2.05 -3.85
N THR A 58 10.81 -2.11 -2.91
CA THR A 58 11.22 -3.36 -2.26
C THR A 58 10.12 -3.89 -1.31
N PRO A 59 10.15 -5.19 -0.94
CA PRO A 59 9.23 -5.73 0.06
C PRO A 59 9.22 -4.97 1.39
N ASP A 60 10.39 -4.52 1.84
CA ASP A 60 10.54 -3.77 3.10
C ASP A 60 9.91 -2.38 3.01
N GLU A 61 10.09 -1.67 1.90
CA GLU A 61 9.44 -0.38 1.65
C GLU A 61 7.92 -0.53 1.57
N ARG A 62 7.43 -1.57 0.88
CA ARG A 62 5.99 -1.87 0.83
C ARG A 62 5.43 -2.18 2.22
N LYS A 63 6.20 -2.91 3.03
CA LYS A 63 5.81 -3.18 4.42
C LYS A 63 5.77 -1.88 5.24
N ALA A 64 6.81 -1.07 5.18
CA ALA A 64 6.87 0.21 5.89
C ALA A 64 5.70 1.14 5.51
N TYR A 65 5.33 1.18 4.24
CA TYR A 65 4.16 1.92 3.77
C TYR A 65 2.85 1.41 4.40
N ARG A 66 2.65 0.08 4.43
CA ARG A 66 1.47 -0.52 5.07
C ARG A 66 1.41 -0.24 6.56
N ASP A 67 2.55 -0.33 7.24
CA ASP A 67 2.66 -0.04 8.68
C ASP A 67 2.27 1.42 8.97
N LYS A 68 2.74 2.37 8.16
CA LYS A 68 2.33 3.78 8.26
C LYS A 68 0.82 3.99 8.02
N MET A 69 0.24 3.30 7.02
CA MET A 69 -1.21 3.35 6.80
C MET A 69 -1.99 2.85 8.02
N HIS A 70 -1.55 1.74 8.61
CA HIS A 70 -2.14 1.21 9.84
C HIS A 70 -2.01 2.19 11.01
N GLN A 71 -0.85 2.80 11.19
CA GLN A 71 -0.63 3.80 12.25
C GLN A 71 -1.59 5.00 12.08
N LYS A 72 -1.73 5.53 10.86
CA LYS A 72 -2.67 6.62 10.58
C LYS A 72 -4.13 6.21 10.89
N MET A 73 -4.51 5.00 10.53
CA MET A 73 -5.85 4.49 10.84
C MET A 73 -6.06 4.31 12.36
N GLN A 74 -5.04 3.83 13.08
CA GLN A 74 -5.12 3.64 14.53
C GLN A 74 -5.09 4.96 15.31
N ALA A 75 -4.48 6.00 14.76
CA ALA A 75 -4.47 7.34 15.36
C ALA A 75 -5.84 8.02 15.35
N LEU A 76 -6.78 7.56 14.53
CA LEU A 76 -8.15 8.04 14.54
C LEU A 76 -8.89 7.56 15.81
N ALA A 77 -9.77 8.40 16.37
CA ALA A 77 -10.64 7.99 17.45
C ALA A 77 -11.54 6.81 17.01
N PRO A 78 -11.94 5.91 17.93
CA PRO A 78 -12.79 4.76 17.58
C PRO A 78 -14.07 5.14 16.85
N GLN A 79 -14.69 6.26 17.24
CA GLN A 79 -15.89 6.78 16.61
C GLN A 79 -15.62 7.24 15.18
N GLU A 80 -14.52 7.97 14.93
CA GLU A 80 -14.12 8.40 13.58
C GLU A 80 -13.87 7.20 12.66
N ARG A 81 -13.19 6.16 13.15
CA ARG A 81 -12.98 4.92 12.37
C ARG A 81 -14.31 4.27 11.97
N LYS A 82 -15.26 4.24 12.89
CA LYS A 82 -16.60 3.70 12.62
C LYS A 82 -17.32 4.51 11.54
N GLU A 83 -17.31 5.82 11.65
CA GLU A 83 -17.95 6.74 10.69
C GLU A 83 -17.29 6.60 9.30
N LEU A 84 -15.96 6.53 9.24
CA LEU A 84 -15.21 6.28 8.03
C LEU A 84 -15.64 4.98 7.35
N HIS A 85 -15.71 3.89 8.10
CA HIS A 85 -16.19 2.60 7.60
C HIS A 85 -17.63 2.67 7.09
N GLN A 86 -18.52 3.32 7.81
CA GLN A 86 -19.91 3.49 7.41
C GLN A 86 -20.02 4.29 6.10
N LYS A 87 -19.27 5.39 5.98
CA LYS A 87 -19.22 6.22 4.78
C LYS A 87 -18.74 5.40 3.58
N MET A 88 -17.59 4.72 3.68
CA MET A 88 -17.05 3.88 2.61
C MET A 88 -18.01 2.76 2.19
N HIS A 89 -18.69 2.15 3.16
CA HIS A 89 -19.69 1.12 2.88
C HIS A 89 -20.95 1.68 2.20
N ALA A 90 -21.43 2.86 2.59
CA ALA A 90 -22.53 3.53 1.93
C ALA A 90 -22.18 3.87 0.47
N GLU A 91 -21.01 4.45 0.23
CA GLU A 91 -20.53 4.75 -1.12
C GLU A 91 -20.40 3.49 -1.98
N TRP A 92 -19.87 2.38 -1.43
CA TRP A 92 -19.80 1.13 -2.17
C TRP A 92 -21.16 0.67 -2.72
N LYS A 93 -22.24 0.93 -1.99
CA LYS A 93 -23.60 0.59 -2.42
C LYS A 93 -24.11 1.45 -3.56
N THR A 94 -23.63 2.69 -3.69
CA THR A 94 -24.03 3.62 -4.75
C THR A 94 -23.27 3.38 -6.06
N LEU A 95 -22.13 2.68 -6.03
CA LEU A 95 -21.35 2.39 -7.23
C LEU A 95 -22.10 1.45 -8.18
N SER A 96 -21.96 1.71 -9.49
CA SER A 96 -22.43 0.79 -10.53
C SER A 96 -21.68 -0.56 -10.47
N PRO A 97 -22.22 -1.63 -11.04
CA PRO A 97 -21.52 -2.91 -11.16
C PRO A 97 -20.15 -2.77 -11.83
N ALA A 98 -20.05 -2.00 -12.91
CA ALA A 98 -18.81 -1.75 -13.63
C ALA A 98 -17.75 -1.04 -12.75
N GLN A 99 -18.17 -0.02 -11.99
CA GLN A 99 -17.27 0.67 -11.06
C GLN A 99 -16.76 -0.24 -9.93
N ARG A 100 -17.66 -1.08 -9.38
CA ARG A 100 -17.24 -2.08 -8.37
C ARG A 100 -16.23 -3.06 -8.93
N ASP A 101 -16.42 -3.50 -10.19
CA ASP A 101 -15.49 -4.43 -10.83
C ASP A 101 -14.14 -3.78 -11.13
N GLN A 102 -14.10 -2.51 -11.51
CA GLN A 102 -12.86 -1.75 -11.63
C GLN A 102 -12.08 -1.71 -10.29
N LEU A 103 -12.74 -1.38 -9.17
CA LEU A 103 -12.09 -1.36 -7.86
C LEU A 103 -11.62 -2.76 -7.40
N LYS A 104 -12.39 -3.81 -7.72
CA LYS A 104 -11.97 -5.20 -7.46
C LYS A 104 -10.72 -5.55 -8.27
N GLN A 105 -10.69 -5.15 -9.55
CA GLN A 105 -9.56 -5.40 -10.43
C GLN A 105 -8.30 -4.67 -9.94
N GLU A 106 -8.40 -3.39 -9.57
CA GLU A 106 -7.27 -2.66 -8.99
C GLU A 106 -6.75 -3.31 -7.71
N ARG A 107 -7.64 -3.78 -6.85
CA ARG A 107 -7.25 -4.52 -5.64
C ARG A 107 -6.54 -5.83 -5.97
N LYS A 108 -7.02 -6.56 -6.98
CA LYS A 108 -6.39 -7.77 -7.46
C LYS A 108 -4.98 -7.48 -7.99
N SER A 109 -4.85 -6.50 -8.87
CA SER A 109 -3.56 -6.08 -9.43
C SER A 109 -2.57 -5.62 -8.35
N MET A 110 -3.05 -4.94 -7.30
CA MET A 110 -2.22 -4.60 -6.13
C MET A 110 -1.71 -5.85 -5.40
N MET A 111 -2.54 -6.89 -5.29
CA MET A 111 -2.11 -8.14 -4.64
C MET A 111 -1.13 -8.96 -5.50
N GLU A 112 -1.15 -8.79 -6.83
CA GLU A 112 -0.27 -9.50 -7.76
C GLU A 112 1.19 -9.04 -7.67
N ILE A 113 1.44 -7.77 -7.34
CA ILE A 113 2.81 -7.26 -7.13
C ILE A 113 3.44 -7.74 -5.81
N LEU A 114 2.67 -8.23 -4.87
CA LEU A 114 3.20 -8.73 -3.61
C LEU A 114 3.83 -10.11 -3.78
N THR A 115 4.95 -10.33 -3.11
CA THR A 115 5.58 -11.65 -3.05
C THR A 115 4.68 -12.68 -2.35
N PRO A 116 4.90 -13.99 -2.55
CA PRO A 116 4.18 -15.02 -1.81
C PRO A 116 4.29 -14.86 -0.29
N GLN A 117 5.45 -14.41 0.20
CA GLN A 117 5.70 -14.17 1.61
C GLN A 117 4.86 -13.00 2.13
N GLU A 118 4.86 -11.85 1.46
CA GLU A 118 4.02 -10.71 1.83
C GLU A 118 2.53 -11.07 1.85
N ARG A 119 2.07 -11.84 0.86
CA ARG A 119 0.68 -12.32 0.84
C ARG A 119 0.35 -13.25 2.01
N LYS A 120 1.31 -14.06 2.46
CA LYS A 120 1.17 -14.91 3.64
C LYS A 120 1.05 -14.05 4.91
N GLU A 121 1.95 -13.10 5.09
CA GLU A 121 1.95 -12.16 6.23
C GLU A 121 0.62 -11.40 6.33
N LEU A 122 0.13 -10.83 5.23
CA LEU A 122 -1.17 -10.15 5.20
C LEU A 122 -2.35 -11.06 5.56
N ARG A 123 -2.30 -12.34 5.21
CA ARG A 123 -3.33 -13.31 5.63
C ARG A 123 -3.25 -13.57 7.14
N GLU A 124 -2.05 -13.70 7.68
CA GLU A 124 -1.85 -13.92 9.11
C GLU A 124 -2.27 -12.71 9.94
N GLU A 125 -1.94 -11.49 9.49
CA GLU A 125 -2.38 -10.24 10.12
C GLU A 125 -3.91 -10.15 10.17
N ARG A 126 -4.60 -10.45 9.05
CA ARG A 126 -6.07 -10.46 9.01
C ARG A 126 -6.67 -11.53 9.93
N ARG A 127 -6.04 -12.70 9.99
CA ARG A 127 -6.46 -13.77 10.89
C ARG A 127 -6.35 -13.33 12.35
N LYS A 128 -5.21 -12.77 12.75
CA LYS A 128 -4.99 -12.25 14.10
C LYS A 128 -5.99 -11.14 14.44
N ALA A 129 -6.23 -10.20 13.51
CA ALA A 129 -7.23 -9.16 13.69
C ALA A 129 -8.63 -9.74 13.88
N PHE A 130 -9.01 -10.76 13.13
CA PHE A 130 -10.31 -11.44 13.29
C PHE A 130 -10.39 -12.21 14.62
N GLU A 131 -9.33 -12.89 15.03
CA GLU A 131 -9.24 -13.64 16.30
C GLU A 131 -9.34 -12.70 17.52
N SER A 132 -8.84 -11.46 17.39
CA SER A 132 -8.93 -10.45 18.45
C SER A 132 -10.31 -9.79 18.62
N MET A 133 -11.21 -9.98 17.64
CA MET A 133 -12.58 -9.45 17.73
C MET A 133 -13.42 -10.23 18.74
N SER A 134 -14.38 -9.54 19.38
CA SER A 134 -15.39 -10.20 20.19
C SER A 134 -16.28 -11.14 19.37
N PRO A 135 -16.99 -12.10 19.98
CA PRO A 135 -17.92 -12.98 19.26
C PRO A 135 -18.99 -12.22 18.48
N GLU A 136 -19.49 -11.11 19.05
CA GLU A 136 -20.50 -10.24 18.44
C GLU A 136 -19.94 -9.51 17.20
N GLU A 137 -18.73 -8.97 17.31
CA GLU A 137 -18.05 -8.32 16.19
C GLU A 137 -17.78 -9.30 15.07
N ARG A 138 -17.29 -10.53 15.38
CA ARG A 138 -17.07 -11.60 14.40
C ARG A 138 -18.35 -12.01 13.68
N LYS A 139 -19.47 -12.08 14.42
CA LYS A 139 -20.79 -12.37 13.85
C LYS A 139 -21.21 -11.27 12.88
N LYS A 140 -21.15 -10.01 13.33
CA LYS A 140 -21.47 -8.85 12.50
C LYS A 140 -20.64 -8.79 11.24
N TRP A 141 -19.33 -9.00 11.36
CA TRP A 141 -18.41 -9.02 10.22
C TRP A 141 -18.78 -10.11 9.20
N ARG A 142 -19.09 -11.33 9.66
CA ARG A 142 -19.56 -12.42 8.78
C ARG A 142 -20.86 -12.06 8.08
N ASP A 143 -21.84 -11.53 8.81
CA ASP A 143 -23.14 -11.17 8.26
C ASP A 143 -23.02 -10.05 7.19
N GLU A 144 -22.09 -9.12 7.37
CA GLU A 144 -21.79 -8.07 6.37
C GLU A 144 -21.09 -8.60 5.13
N MET A 145 -20.17 -9.56 5.29
CA MET A 145 -19.42 -10.14 4.17
C MET A 145 -20.23 -11.15 3.35
N HIS A 146 -21.20 -11.83 3.97
CA HIS A 146 -22.01 -12.88 3.33
C HIS A 146 -23.39 -12.39 2.88
N ARG A 147 -23.74 -11.11 3.07
CA ARG A 147 -24.98 -10.59 2.49
C ARG A 147 -24.88 -10.63 0.97
N PRO A 148 -25.64 -11.50 0.28
CA PRO A 148 -25.78 -11.39 -1.16
C PRO A 148 -26.31 -9.99 -1.47
N ALA A 149 -25.72 -9.34 -2.48
CA ALA A 149 -26.28 -8.11 -2.99
C ALA A 149 -27.78 -8.38 -3.28
N LYS A 150 -28.68 -7.72 -2.55
CA LYS A 150 -30.09 -7.77 -2.90
C LYS A 150 -30.21 -7.21 -4.32
N ILE A 151 -30.47 -8.10 -5.27
CA ILE A 151 -30.85 -7.75 -6.63
C ILE A 151 -32.26 -7.17 -6.47
N SER A 152 -32.38 -5.84 -6.58
CA SER A 152 -33.65 -5.13 -6.75
C SER A 152 -33.83 -4.84 -8.21
#